data_7874caf80f22b23e478f6576cbf0cff9
#
_entry.id   7874caf80f22b23e478f6576cbf0cff9
#
_cell.length_a   1.000
_cell.length_b   1.000
_cell.length_c   1.000
_cell.angle_alpha   90.00
_cell.angle_beta   90.00
_cell.angle_gamma   90.00
#
_symmetry.space_group_name_H-M   'P 1'
#
loop_
_entity.id
_entity.type
_entity.pdbx_description
1 polymer ?
#
loop_
_entity_poly.entity_id
_entity_poly.type
_entity_poly.pdbx_seq_one_letter_code
_entity_poly.pdbx_strand_id
1 'polypeptide(L)'
;MENLSKYRELIVPDIFGGTIEDDNIIVENFGEEIYSQYDAEWRCGASKMCIIPNEGDMVIKLPFRGNMYYDDIGNPFVEEFVNSGSESCAWDYCLTEVELYNKVAAAGFECFLARTEAYGKTHNGHPMYIQEKVEVYGEGATPFAEVSEGNREKSKTIMQSYRNYIYNNTSTEEMSREQLIGWTFSEAGEYFIASLIDAYGYDKVADFSEWVFLNARNIAIDLHWGNIGYRKSDGTPCLLDFTGFFD
;
A
#
# COMPACT_ATOMS: atom_id res chain seq x y z
N MET A 1 -21.83 8.75 6.04
CA MET A 1 -20.42 9.22 5.88
C MET A 1 -19.99 9.67 7.26
N GLU A 2 -19.01 8.96 7.80
CA GLU A 2 -18.41 9.27 9.09
C GLU A 2 -17.81 10.65 9.09
N ASN A 3 -17.82 11.24 10.29
CA ASN A 3 -17.29 12.59 10.45
C ASN A 3 -15.75 12.58 10.52
N LEU A 4 -15.12 12.26 9.36
CA LEU A 4 -13.67 12.38 9.21
C LEU A 4 -13.22 13.84 9.16
N SER A 5 -14.17 14.79 9.17
CA SER A 5 -13.85 16.23 9.08
C SER A 5 -13.02 16.72 10.26
N LYS A 6 -13.12 16.08 11.44
CA LYS A 6 -12.29 16.42 12.61
C LYS A 6 -10.79 16.29 12.33
N TYR A 7 -10.37 15.39 11.46
CA TYR A 7 -8.97 15.19 11.11
C TYR A 7 -8.41 16.26 10.16
N ARG A 8 -9.27 17.10 9.57
CA ARG A 8 -8.82 18.27 8.82
C ARG A 8 -8.23 19.37 9.70
N GLU A 9 -8.49 19.31 11.00
CA GLU A 9 -7.91 20.23 11.98
C GLU A 9 -6.48 19.85 12.39
N LEU A 10 -5.98 18.69 11.95
CA LEU A 10 -4.61 18.26 12.23
C LEU A 10 -3.58 19.26 11.68
N ILE A 11 -2.57 19.49 12.49
CA ILE A 11 -1.33 20.18 12.09
C ILE A 11 -0.25 19.11 11.96
N VAL A 12 -0.07 18.63 10.75
CA VAL A 12 0.92 17.59 10.48
C VAL A 12 2.31 18.20 10.59
N PRO A 13 3.20 17.69 11.45
CA PRO A 13 4.55 18.19 11.58
C PRO A 13 5.35 17.98 10.29
N ASP A 14 6.36 18.81 10.05
CA ASP A 14 7.38 18.52 9.07
C ASP A 14 8.26 17.40 9.62
N ILE A 15 8.08 16.21 9.06
CA ILE A 15 8.73 14.98 9.55
C ILE A 15 10.16 14.85 9.02
N PHE A 16 10.55 15.70 8.07
CA PHE A 16 11.83 15.61 7.38
C PHE A 16 12.58 16.96 7.40
N GLY A 17 13.21 17.22 8.48
CA GLY A 17 14.06 18.42 8.64
C GLY A 17 15.19 18.22 9.64
N GLY A 18 15.29 17.03 10.26
CA GLY A 18 16.22 16.72 11.33
C GLY A 18 17.02 15.43 11.09
N THR A 19 17.58 14.91 12.16
CA THR A 19 18.14 13.55 12.17
C THR A 19 16.99 12.53 12.25
N ILE A 20 17.25 11.28 11.88
CA ILE A 20 16.24 10.20 12.02
C ILE A 20 15.76 10.03 13.46
N GLU A 21 16.64 10.23 14.42
CA GLU A 21 16.26 10.17 15.84
C GLU A 21 15.25 11.29 16.16
N ASP A 22 15.46 12.49 15.62
CA ASP A 22 14.55 13.61 15.79
C ASP A 22 13.22 13.37 15.06
N ASP A 23 13.25 12.84 13.85
CA ASP A 23 12.05 12.52 13.07
C ASP A 23 11.21 11.40 13.73
N ASN A 24 11.83 10.37 14.28
CA ASN A 24 11.13 9.33 15.02
C ASN A 24 10.43 9.90 16.26
N ILE A 25 11.09 10.78 17.02
CA ILE A 25 10.49 11.46 18.16
C ILE A 25 9.29 12.31 17.74
N ILE A 26 9.41 13.03 16.62
CA ILE A 26 8.32 13.84 16.06
C ILE A 26 7.13 12.96 15.68
N VAL A 27 7.37 11.84 15.01
CA VAL A 27 6.34 10.89 14.58
C VAL A 27 5.65 10.27 15.79
N GLU A 28 6.40 9.82 16.80
CA GLU A 28 5.84 9.25 18.02
C GLU A 28 4.99 10.27 18.77
N ASN A 29 5.48 11.48 18.98
CA ASN A 29 4.73 12.54 19.67
C ASN A 29 3.43 12.90 18.92
N PHE A 30 3.48 12.99 17.60
CA PHE A 30 2.30 13.25 16.78
C PHE A 30 1.31 12.07 16.82
N GLY A 31 1.81 10.83 16.83
CA GLY A 31 0.99 9.63 17.00
C GLY A 31 0.29 9.58 18.34
N GLU A 32 0.99 9.91 19.42
CA GLU A 32 0.40 10.00 20.77
C GLU A 32 -0.66 11.11 20.89
N GLU A 33 -0.46 12.23 20.20
CA GLU A 33 -1.47 13.28 20.09
C GLU A 33 -2.73 12.77 19.38
N ILE A 34 -2.58 12.06 18.27
CA ILE A 34 -3.69 11.44 17.53
C ILE A 34 -4.44 10.46 18.43
N TYR A 35 -3.73 9.57 19.12
CA TYR A 35 -4.33 8.60 20.03
C TYR A 35 -5.14 9.29 21.12
N SER A 36 -4.58 10.31 21.75
CA SER A 36 -5.19 10.99 22.89
C SER A 36 -6.38 11.91 22.53
N GLN A 37 -6.32 12.57 21.37
CA GLN A 37 -7.31 13.60 20.99
C GLN A 37 -8.40 13.09 20.05
N TYR A 38 -8.09 12.07 19.22
CA TYR A 38 -8.98 11.66 18.15
C TYR A 38 -9.59 10.27 18.33
N ASP A 39 -9.24 9.56 19.41
CA ASP A 39 -9.67 8.17 19.64
C ASP A 39 -9.37 7.29 18.42
N ALA A 40 -8.12 7.28 18.02
CA ALA A 40 -7.63 6.56 16.85
C ALA A 40 -6.27 5.93 17.12
N GLU A 41 -6.05 4.74 16.61
CA GLU A 41 -4.72 4.16 16.54
C GLU A 41 -3.93 4.81 15.39
N TRP A 42 -2.63 4.66 15.43
CA TRP A 42 -1.76 5.11 14.35
C TRP A 42 -0.67 4.08 14.05
N ARG A 43 -0.24 4.08 12.81
CA ARG A 43 0.87 3.25 12.33
C ARG A 43 1.70 4.03 11.34
N CYS A 44 3.01 3.79 11.35
CA CYS A 44 3.95 4.40 10.44
C CYS A 44 4.58 3.34 9.54
N GLY A 45 4.59 3.62 8.25
CA GLY A 45 5.40 2.92 7.25
C GLY A 45 6.58 3.79 6.81
N ALA A 46 7.32 3.36 5.81
CA ALA A 46 8.46 4.10 5.27
C ALA A 46 8.06 5.43 4.60
N SER A 47 6.88 5.52 4.02
CA SER A 47 6.45 6.66 3.17
C SER A 47 5.25 7.44 3.69
N LYS A 48 4.56 6.93 4.72
CA LYS A 48 3.30 7.48 5.19
C LYS A 48 2.98 7.10 6.63
N MET A 49 2.16 7.93 7.27
CA MET A 49 1.45 7.59 8.49
C MET A 49 0.01 7.20 8.15
N CYS A 50 -0.48 6.14 8.78
CA CYS A 50 -1.87 5.72 8.75
C CYS A 50 -2.53 6.01 10.10
N ILE A 51 -3.63 6.76 10.10
CA ILE A 51 -4.49 6.98 11.26
C ILE A 51 -5.69 6.06 11.11
N ILE A 52 -5.92 5.24 12.13
CA ILE A 52 -6.95 4.19 12.13
C ILE A 52 -7.99 4.56 13.17
N PRO A 53 -9.08 5.26 12.80
CA PRO A 53 -10.16 5.58 13.73
C PRO A 53 -10.72 4.31 14.37
N ASN A 54 -11.02 4.34 15.67
CA ASN A 54 -11.64 3.19 16.37
C ASN A 54 -13.02 2.88 15.80
N GLU A 55 -13.75 3.92 15.43
CA GLU A 55 -15.03 3.79 14.72
C GLU A 55 -14.86 4.06 13.24
N GLY A 56 -15.64 3.33 12.41
CA GLY A 56 -15.75 3.58 10.99
C GLY A 56 -15.00 2.66 10.07
N ASP A 57 -15.23 2.90 8.77
CA ASP A 57 -14.82 2.00 7.70
C ASP A 57 -13.63 2.56 6.88
N MET A 58 -13.02 3.65 7.36
CA MET A 58 -11.94 4.31 6.62
C MET A 58 -10.70 4.49 7.50
N VAL A 59 -9.55 4.38 6.87
CA VAL A 59 -8.22 4.74 7.39
C VAL A 59 -7.80 6.04 6.73
N ILE A 60 -7.15 6.94 7.48
CA ILE A 60 -6.58 8.17 6.93
C ILE A 60 -5.10 7.93 6.66
N LYS A 61 -4.63 8.32 5.48
CA LYS A 61 -3.23 8.26 5.09
C LYS A 61 -2.66 9.66 4.94
N LEU A 62 -1.53 9.90 5.58
CA LEU A 62 -0.77 11.14 5.50
C LEU A 62 0.61 10.81 4.93
N PRO A 63 0.91 11.20 3.68
CA PRO A 63 2.20 10.90 3.08
C PRO A 63 3.30 11.71 3.75
N PHE A 64 4.49 11.14 3.84
CA PHE A 64 5.68 11.88 4.23
C PHE A 64 6.25 12.66 3.07
N ARG A 65 7.03 13.70 3.37
CA ARG A 65 7.73 14.51 2.36
C ARG A 65 9.05 13.92 1.88
N GLY A 66 9.46 12.81 2.44
CA GLY A 66 10.70 12.10 2.10
C GLY A 66 10.57 10.60 2.34
N ASN A 67 11.56 9.84 1.90
CA ASN A 67 11.65 8.41 2.15
C ASN A 67 12.78 8.11 3.13
N MET A 68 12.55 7.12 3.98
CA MET A 68 13.61 6.57 4.82
C MET A 68 14.39 5.52 4.01
N TYR A 69 15.70 5.70 3.94
CA TYR A 69 16.64 4.75 3.33
C TYR A 69 17.63 4.21 4.37
N TYR A 70 18.32 3.17 4.00
CA TYR A 70 19.44 2.64 4.80
C TYR A 70 20.71 2.72 3.96
N ASP A 71 21.79 3.23 4.56
CA ASP A 71 23.10 3.21 3.91
C ASP A 71 23.69 1.79 3.81
N ASP A 72 24.81 1.65 3.13
CA ASP A 72 25.49 0.34 2.90
C ASP A 72 25.91 -0.37 4.19
N ILE A 73 25.89 0.31 5.32
CA ILE A 73 26.23 -0.23 6.65
C ILE A 73 25.01 -0.37 7.56
N GLY A 74 23.80 -0.11 7.01
CA GLY A 74 22.53 -0.31 7.70
C GLY A 74 22.10 0.85 8.60
N ASN A 75 22.74 2.02 8.51
CA ASN A 75 22.23 3.21 9.20
C ASN A 75 21.07 3.81 8.40
N PRO A 76 19.98 4.12 9.07
CA PRO A 76 18.87 4.79 8.43
C PRO A 76 19.26 6.24 8.11
N PHE A 77 18.85 6.73 6.95
CA PHE A 77 18.91 8.16 6.59
C PHE A 77 17.64 8.58 5.86
N VAL A 78 17.31 9.85 5.95
CA VAL A 78 16.21 10.45 5.21
C VAL A 78 16.78 11.23 4.05
N GLU A 79 16.37 10.86 2.84
CA GLU A 79 16.65 11.67 1.67
C GLU A 79 15.48 12.64 1.47
N GLU A 80 15.74 13.93 1.70
CA GLU A 80 14.78 14.96 1.33
C GLU A 80 14.52 14.89 -0.18
N PHE A 81 13.27 14.77 -0.56
CA PHE A 81 12.90 14.99 -1.95
C PHE A 81 13.19 16.42 -2.30
N VAL A 82 14.23 16.63 -3.07
CA VAL A 82 14.60 17.95 -3.57
C VAL A 82 13.39 18.47 -4.33
N ASN A 83 12.82 19.52 -3.78
CA ASN A 83 11.66 20.20 -4.34
C ASN A 83 12.02 20.69 -5.74
N SER A 84 11.61 19.97 -6.77
CA SER A 84 11.88 20.32 -8.17
C SER A 84 11.03 21.52 -8.63
N GLY A 85 10.54 22.33 -7.68
CA GLY A 85 9.80 23.56 -7.96
C GLY A 85 8.33 23.34 -8.36
N SER A 86 7.83 22.11 -8.34
CA SER A 86 6.40 21.84 -8.45
C SER A 86 5.76 21.81 -7.06
N GLU A 87 4.58 22.36 -6.89
CA GLU A 87 3.81 22.32 -5.64
C GLU A 87 3.34 20.92 -5.25
N SER A 88 3.59 19.93 -6.10
CA SER A 88 3.35 18.52 -5.82
C SER A 88 4.62 17.90 -5.26
N CYS A 89 4.51 17.26 -4.10
CA CYS A 89 5.50 16.31 -3.63
C CYS A 89 5.78 15.33 -4.78
N ALA A 90 6.98 15.30 -5.33
CA ALA A 90 7.32 14.46 -6.48
C ALA A 90 7.11 12.95 -6.17
N TRP A 91 6.89 12.60 -4.89
CA TRP A 91 6.75 11.23 -4.39
C TRP A 91 5.64 11.10 -3.34
N ASP A 92 4.49 11.66 -3.63
CA ASP A 92 3.30 11.39 -2.82
C ASP A 92 2.75 10.00 -3.18
N TYR A 93 3.25 8.97 -2.49
CA TYR A 93 2.80 7.59 -2.69
C TYR A 93 1.31 7.40 -2.47
N CYS A 94 0.68 8.20 -1.61
CA CYS A 94 -0.77 8.14 -1.42
C CYS A 94 -1.51 8.69 -2.65
N LEU A 95 -0.98 9.71 -3.30
CA LEU A 95 -1.53 10.20 -4.58
C LEU A 95 -1.39 9.13 -5.66
N THR A 96 -0.22 8.51 -5.77
CA THR A 96 0.02 7.42 -6.71
C THR A 96 -0.94 6.24 -6.46
N GLU A 97 -1.21 5.88 -5.20
CA GLU A 97 -2.23 4.88 -4.88
C GLU A 97 -3.62 5.27 -5.40
N VAL A 98 -4.03 6.53 -5.23
CA VAL A 98 -5.33 7.01 -5.72
C VAL A 98 -5.40 6.95 -7.25
N GLU A 99 -4.35 7.40 -7.93
CA GLU A 99 -4.28 7.37 -9.40
C GLU A 99 -4.32 5.93 -9.92
N LEU A 100 -3.58 5.02 -9.27
CA LEU A 100 -3.56 3.61 -9.63
C LEU A 100 -4.91 2.93 -9.35
N TYR A 101 -5.53 3.21 -8.19
CA TYR A 101 -6.87 2.74 -7.89
C TYR A 101 -7.87 3.17 -8.98
N ASN A 102 -7.86 4.44 -9.36
CA ASN A 102 -8.74 4.97 -10.40
C ASN A 102 -8.49 4.29 -11.76
N LYS A 103 -7.24 4.01 -12.10
CA LYS A 103 -6.86 3.30 -13.31
C LYS A 103 -7.37 1.85 -13.32
N VAL A 104 -7.25 1.16 -12.19
CA VAL A 104 -7.75 -0.20 -11.98
C VAL A 104 -9.29 -0.22 -12.02
N ALA A 105 -9.94 0.74 -11.37
CA ALA A 105 -11.40 0.87 -11.37
C ALA A 105 -11.96 1.15 -12.78
N ALA A 106 -11.29 1.99 -13.56
CA ALA A 106 -11.67 2.25 -14.94
C ALA A 106 -11.58 0.99 -15.83
N ALA A 107 -10.77 0.00 -15.44
CA ALA A 107 -10.67 -1.29 -16.11
C ALA A 107 -11.67 -2.34 -15.54
N GLY A 108 -12.45 -2.03 -14.52
CA GLY A 108 -13.45 -2.92 -13.91
C GLY A 108 -12.87 -3.91 -12.88
N PHE A 109 -11.69 -3.60 -12.33
CA PHE A 109 -10.97 -4.45 -11.39
C PHE A 109 -10.87 -3.88 -9.97
N GLU A 110 -11.65 -2.85 -9.64
CA GLU A 110 -11.64 -2.17 -8.33
C GLU A 110 -11.86 -3.12 -7.14
N CYS A 111 -12.54 -4.23 -7.37
CA CYS A 111 -12.81 -5.20 -6.31
C CYS A 111 -11.54 -5.86 -5.74
N PHE A 112 -10.43 -5.84 -6.45
CA PHE A 112 -9.18 -6.43 -6.00
C PHE A 112 -8.34 -5.50 -5.10
N LEU A 113 -8.67 -4.21 -5.05
CA LEU A 113 -7.94 -3.21 -4.27
C LEU A 113 -8.82 -2.62 -3.17
N ALA A 114 -8.24 -2.25 -2.05
CA ALA A 114 -8.93 -1.44 -1.06
C ALA A 114 -9.22 -0.05 -1.66
N ARG A 115 -10.48 0.39 -1.58
CA ARG A 115 -10.89 1.69 -2.12
C ARG A 115 -10.07 2.81 -1.50
N THR A 116 -9.43 3.60 -2.35
CA THR A 116 -8.56 4.70 -1.94
C THR A 116 -8.95 5.96 -2.69
N GLU A 117 -9.05 7.11 -1.98
CA GLU A 117 -9.43 8.38 -2.56
C GLU A 117 -8.76 9.58 -1.86
N ALA A 118 -8.60 10.67 -2.59
CA ALA A 118 -8.15 11.92 -2.01
C ALA A 118 -9.27 12.53 -1.15
N TYR A 119 -8.94 12.94 0.08
CA TYR A 119 -9.92 13.51 1.01
C TYR A 119 -9.79 15.04 1.17
N GLY A 120 -8.68 15.61 0.74
CA GLY A 120 -8.41 17.04 0.81
C GLY A 120 -7.10 17.34 1.54
N LYS A 121 -7.12 18.36 2.41
CA LYS A 121 -5.93 18.81 3.13
C LYS A 121 -6.23 19.01 4.61
N THR A 122 -5.19 18.87 5.43
CA THR A 122 -5.20 19.23 6.86
C THR A 122 -5.11 20.75 7.04
N HIS A 123 -5.20 21.22 8.30
CA HIS A 123 -5.19 22.64 8.63
C HIS A 123 -3.97 23.40 8.07
N ASN A 124 -2.80 22.78 8.13
CA ASN A 124 -1.56 23.35 7.59
C ASN A 124 -1.27 23.00 6.13
N GLY A 125 -2.32 22.52 5.40
CA GLY A 125 -2.21 22.30 3.96
C GLY A 125 -1.59 20.96 3.54
N HIS A 126 -1.30 20.06 4.50
CA HIS A 126 -0.77 18.74 4.19
C HIS A 126 -1.82 17.87 3.47
N PRO A 127 -1.47 17.16 2.40
CA PRO A 127 -2.43 16.32 1.68
C PRO A 127 -2.92 15.17 2.57
N MET A 128 -4.20 14.85 2.44
CA MET A 128 -4.86 13.81 3.21
C MET A 128 -5.65 12.89 2.28
N TYR A 129 -5.47 11.61 2.49
CA TYR A 129 -6.12 10.54 1.72
C TYR A 129 -6.88 9.62 2.66
N ILE A 130 -7.85 8.92 2.12
CA ILE A 130 -8.58 7.89 2.87
C ILE A 130 -8.58 6.59 2.10
N GLN A 131 -8.52 5.50 2.86
CA GLN A 131 -8.60 4.15 2.32
C GLN A 131 -9.62 3.33 3.09
N GLU A 132 -10.30 2.42 2.42
CA GLU A 132 -11.18 1.43 3.02
C GLU A 132 -10.46 0.68 4.15
N LYS A 133 -11.10 0.61 5.33
CA LYS A 133 -10.56 -0.11 6.48
C LYS A 133 -10.81 -1.60 6.32
N VAL A 134 -9.75 -2.36 6.27
CA VAL A 134 -9.77 -3.81 6.13
C VAL A 134 -9.01 -4.48 7.26
N GLU A 135 -9.26 -5.75 7.48
CA GLU A 135 -8.47 -6.57 8.40
C GLU A 135 -7.18 -7.01 7.71
N VAL A 136 -6.04 -6.50 8.16
CA VAL A 136 -4.73 -6.81 7.60
C VAL A 136 -4.31 -8.21 8.02
N TYR A 137 -3.81 -8.99 7.09
CA TYR A 137 -3.23 -10.29 7.38
C TYR A 137 -1.84 -10.13 8.00
N GLY A 138 -1.54 -10.85 9.07
CA GLY A 138 -0.16 -11.00 9.55
C GLY A 138 0.16 -10.44 10.93
N GLU A 139 -0.73 -9.69 11.57
CA GLU A 139 -0.51 -9.22 12.96
C GLU A 139 -1.46 -9.91 13.93
N GLY A 140 -1.32 -11.24 14.08
CA GLY A 140 -2.19 -12.05 14.95
C GLY A 140 -3.58 -12.33 14.37
N ALA A 141 -3.79 -11.92 13.13
CA ALA A 141 -5.01 -12.22 12.40
C ALA A 141 -5.14 -13.71 12.11
N THR A 142 -6.37 -14.16 12.08
CA THR A 142 -6.74 -15.51 11.63
C THR A 142 -6.04 -15.83 10.31
N PRO A 143 -5.44 -17.02 10.17
CA PRO A 143 -4.91 -17.42 8.88
C PRO A 143 -6.00 -17.28 7.81
N PHE A 144 -5.59 -17.00 6.57
CA PHE A 144 -6.49 -17.03 5.43
C PHE A 144 -7.42 -18.23 5.54
N ALA A 145 -8.70 -18.06 5.25
CA ALA A 145 -9.60 -19.17 5.07
C ALA A 145 -8.89 -20.20 4.19
N GLU A 146 -8.96 -21.48 4.57
CA GLU A 146 -8.25 -22.55 3.87
C GLU A 146 -8.52 -22.45 2.38
N VAL A 147 -7.52 -21.98 1.65
CA VAL A 147 -7.60 -21.88 0.20
C VAL A 147 -7.48 -23.29 -0.36
N SER A 148 -8.34 -23.67 -1.30
CA SER A 148 -8.30 -25.00 -1.88
C SER A 148 -6.98 -25.24 -2.61
N GLU A 149 -6.44 -26.47 -2.51
CA GLU A 149 -5.19 -26.83 -3.18
C GLU A 149 -5.28 -26.62 -4.71
N GLY A 150 -6.45 -26.86 -5.29
CA GLY A 150 -6.69 -26.61 -6.71
C GLY A 150 -6.54 -25.13 -7.10
N ASN A 151 -6.93 -24.21 -6.23
CA ASN A 151 -6.75 -22.78 -6.48
C ASN A 151 -5.33 -22.31 -6.18
N ARG A 152 -4.62 -22.94 -5.27
CA ARG A 152 -3.17 -22.74 -5.10
C ARG A 152 -2.38 -23.13 -6.36
N GLU A 153 -2.69 -24.25 -6.99
CA GLU A 153 -2.04 -24.64 -8.26
C GLU A 153 -2.36 -23.66 -9.41
N LYS A 154 -3.60 -23.15 -9.46
CA LYS A 154 -3.98 -22.11 -10.43
C LYS A 154 -3.24 -20.80 -10.17
N SER A 155 -3.07 -20.40 -8.91
CA SER A 155 -2.31 -19.21 -8.55
C SER A 155 -0.85 -19.32 -8.98
N LYS A 156 -0.21 -20.45 -8.77
CA LYS A 156 1.15 -20.74 -9.26
C LYS A 156 1.26 -20.59 -10.77
N THR A 157 0.23 -20.99 -11.51
CA THR A 157 0.21 -20.82 -12.98
C THR A 157 0.20 -19.35 -13.37
N ILE A 158 -0.61 -18.52 -12.71
CA ILE A 158 -0.65 -17.06 -12.91
C ILE A 158 0.72 -16.44 -12.57
N MET A 159 1.28 -16.79 -11.41
CA MET A 159 2.59 -16.30 -10.98
C MET A 159 3.70 -16.70 -11.93
N GLN A 160 3.69 -17.93 -12.45
CA GLN A 160 4.68 -18.38 -13.43
C GLN A 160 4.58 -17.62 -14.76
N SER A 161 3.37 -17.31 -15.21
CA SER A 161 3.14 -16.48 -16.40
C SER A 161 3.73 -15.08 -16.20
N TYR A 162 3.56 -14.49 -15.02
CA TYR A 162 4.14 -13.21 -14.66
C TYR A 162 5.68 -13.25 -14.60
N ARG A 163 6.23 -14.28 -13.97
CA ARG A 163 7.68 -14.50 -13.94
C ARG A 163 8.27 -14.53 -15.35
N ASN A 164 7.64 -15.28 -16.25
CA ASN A 164 8.08 -15.38 -17.63
C ASN A 164 7.99 -14.02 -18.36
N TYR A 165 6.95 -13.23 -18.07
CA TYR A 165 6.82 -11.89 -18.62
C TYR A 165 7.94 -10.96 -18.14
N ILE A 166 8.23 -10.92 -16.86
CA ILE A 166 9.34 -10.10 -16.28
C ILE A 166 10.66 -10.52 -16.92
N TYR A 167 10.96 -11.81 -16.97
CA TYR A 167 12.21 -12.30 -17.56
C TYR A 167 12.42 -11.86 -19.01
N ASN A 168 11.35 -11.76 -19.77
CA ASN A 168 11.44 -11.42 -21.19
C ASN A 168 11.47 -9.91 -21.46
N ASN A 169 10.99 -9.08 -20.52
CA ASN A 169 10.70 -7.66 -20.79
C ASN A 169 11.42 -6.67 -19.84
N THR A 170 12.16 -7.14 -18.83
CA THR A 170 12.87 -6.24 -17.91
C THR A 170 14.35 -6.11 -18.31
N SER A 171 14.82 -4.88 -18.44
CA SER A 171 16.26 -4.62 -18.63
C SER A 171 17.00 -4.91 -17.31
N THR A 172 18.25 -5.40 -17.44
CA THR A 172 19.05 -5.81 -16.27
C THR A 172 19.67 -4.62 -15.51
N GLU A 173 19.36 -3.38 -15.88
CA GLU A 173 20.02 -2.19 -15.34
C GLU A 173 19.29 -1.57 -14.13
N GLU A 174 18.00 -1.86 -13.93
CA GLU A 174 17.18 -1.17 -12.92
C GLU A 174 16.98 -1.96 -11.61
N MET A 175 16.97 -3.26 -11.65
CA MET A 175 17.02 -4.18 -10.50
C MET A 175 17.51 -5.54 -10.96
N SER A 176 18.18 -6.31 -10.10
CA SER A 176 18.47 -7.68 -10.49
C SER A 176 17.13 -8.41 -10.70
N ARG A 177 17.03 -9.17 -11.80
CA ARG A 177 15.82 -9.97 -12.11
C ARG A 177 15.43 -10.88 -10.94
N GLU A 178 16.41 -11.30 -10.17
CA GLU A 178 16.26 -12.14 -8.97
C GLU A 178 15.60 -11.38 -7.81
N GLN A 179 15.89 -10.10 -7.63
CA GLN A 179 15.22 -9.25 -6.62
C GLN A 179 13.75 -9.03 -6.99
N LEU A 180 13.44 -8.64 -8.22
CA LEU A 180 12.07 -8.52 -8.70
C LEU A 180 11.27 -9.81 -8.52
N ILE A 181 11.88 -10.95 -8.84
CA ILE A 181 11.27 -12.28 -8.70
C ILE A 181 11.08 -12.63 -7.23
N GLY A 182 12.05 -12.34 -6.37
CA GLY A 182 11.97 -12.64 -4.94
C GLY A 182 10.80 -11.93 -4.25
N TRP A 183 10.52 -10.69 -4.62
CA TRP A 183 9.46 -9.89 -4.00
C TRP A 183 8.06 -10.27 -4.50
N THR A 184 7.92 -10.54 -5.78
CA THR A 184 6.62 -10.86 -6.41
C THR A 184 6.15 -12.29 -6.10
N PHE A 185 7.07 -13.21 -5.78
CA PHE A 185 6.78 -14.63 -5.60
C PHE A 185 6.89 -15.09 -4.14
N SER A 186 6.51 -14.19 -3.23
CA SER A 186 6.36 -14.55 -1.83
C SER A 186 5.21 -15.56 -1.65
N GLU A 187 5.27 -16.33 -0.59
CA GLU A 187 4.17 -17.21 -0.17
C GLU A 187 2.86 -16.40 0.01
N ALA A 188 2.97 -15.15 0.47
CA ALA A 188 1.86 -14.23 0.58
C ALA A 188 1.17 -13.97 -0.76
N GLY A 189 1.93 -13.74 -1.83
CA GLY A 189 1.38 -13.55 -3.17
C GLY A 189 0.64 -14.78 -3.69
N GLU A 190 1.17 -16.00 -3.47
CA GLU A 190 0.49 -17.23 -3.83
C GLU A 190 -0.86 -17.36 -3.13
N TYR A 191 -0.88 -17.15 -1.83
CA TYR A 191 -2.11 -17.21 -1.04
C TYR A 191 -3.11 -16.13 -1.42
N PHE A 192 -2.64 -14.91 -1.66
CA PHE A 192 -3.50 -13.81 -2.07
C PHE A 192 -4.20 -14.09 -3.40
N ILE A 193 -3.46 -14.45 -4.44
CA ILE A 193 -4.03 -14.79 -5.74
C ILE A 193 -5.00 -15.99 -5.61
N ALA A 194 -4.66 -17.00 -4.83
CA ALA A 194 -5.54 -18.14 -4.60
C ALA A 194 -6.83 -17.72 -3.87
N SER A 195 -6.76 -16.81 -2.89
CA SER A 195 -7.92 -16.24 -2.20
C SER A 195 -8.80 -15.43 -3.15
N LEU A 196 -8.19 -14.66 -4.05
CA LEU A 196 -8.93 -13.94 -5.10
C LEU A 196 -9.66 -14.92 -6.03
N ILE A 197 -9.03 -16.05 -6.40
CA ILE A 197 -9.66 -17.08 -7.23
C ILE A 197 -10.86 -17.69 -6.51
N ASP A 198 -10.76 -17.95 -5.20
CA ASP A 198 -11.89 -18.44 -4.40
C ASP A 198 -13.05 -17.44 -4.35
N ALA A 199 -12.74 -16.14 -4.19
CA ALA A 199 -13.75 -15.10 -4.06
C ALA A 199 -14.39 -14.67 -5.38
N TYR A 200 -13.60 -14.58 -6.45
CA TYR A 200 -14.01 -13.92 -7.70
C TYR A 200 -13.98 -14.83 -8.94
N GLY A 201 -13.46 -16.05 -8.81
CA GLY A 201 -13.29 -16.99 -9.91
C GLY A 201 -11.98 -16.82 -10.70
N TYR A 202 -11.51 -17.91 -11.29
CA TYR A 202 -10.22 -17.96 -11.96
C TYR A 202 -10.12 -16.99 -13.13
N ASP A 203 -11.12 -16.96 -14.01
CA ASP A 203 -11.07 -16.16 -15.25
C ASP A 203 -10.91 -14.67 -14.92
N LYS A 204 -11.68 -14.15 -13.98
CA LYS A 204 -11.59 -12.75 -13.57
C LYS A 204 -10.24 -12.40 -12.96
N VAL A 205 -9.66 -13.31 -12.17
CA VAL A 205 -8.33 -13.11 -11.58
C VAL A 205 -7.22 -13.22 -12.61
N ALA A 206 -7.36 -14.10 -13.60
CA ALA A 206 -6.43 -14.21 -14.71
C ALA A 206 -6.44 -12.94 -15.58
N ASP A 207 -7.64 -12.44 -15.90
CA ASP A 207 -7.80 -11.18 -16.66
C ASP A 207 -7.20 -9.99 -15.91
N PHE A 208 -7.43 -9.89 -14.59
CA PHE A 208 -6.81 -8.85 -13.76
C PHE A 208 -5.29 -8.98 -13.76
N SER A 209 -4.77 -10.19 -13.60
CA SER A 209 -3.32 -10.43 -13.58
C SER A 209 -2.67 -10.05 -14.91
N GLU A 210 -3.29 -10.41 -16.04
CA GLU A 210 -2.82 -9.99 -17.36
C GLU A 210 -2.87 -8.47 -17.51
N TRP A 211 -3.94 -7.83 -17.06
CA TRP A 211 -4.06 -6.38 -17.09
C TRP A 211 -2.97 -5.69 -16.25
N VAL A 212 -2.67 -6.21 -15.05
CA VAL A 212 -1.59 -5.71 -14.19
C VAL A 212 -0.24 -5.81 -14.91
N PHE A 213 0.05 -6.92 -15.55
CA PHE A 213 1.32 -7.10 -16.28
C PHE A 213 1.53 -6.08 -17.38
N LEU A 214 0.44 -5.71 -18.05
CA LEU A 214 0.50 -4.81 -19.19
C LEU A 214 0.46 -3.32 -18.78
N ASN A 215 -0.18 -2.99 -17.67
CA ASN A 215 -0.56 -1.60 -17.37
C ASN A 215 -0.08 -1.09 -16.01
N ALA A 216 0.22 -1.95 -15.06
CA ALA A 216 0.43 -1.55 -13.67
C ALA A 216 1.32 -2.57 -12.93
N ARG A 217 2.46 -2.88 -13.48
CA ARG A 217 3.40 -3.89 -12.94
C ARG A 217 3.78 -3.66 -11.49
N ASN A 218 3.80 -2.41 -11.05
CA ASN A 218 4.14 -2.00 -9.69
C ASN A 218 3.21 -2.61 -8.64
N ILE A 219 1.94 -2.86 -8.96
CA ILE A 219 0.98 -3.50 -8.03
C ILE A 219 1.49 -4.87 -7.53
N ALA A 220 2.17 -5.62 -8.38
CA ALA A 220 2.57 -6.98 -8.07
C ALA A 220 3.94 -7.09 -7.36
N ILE A 221 4.68 -5.98 -7.23
CA ILE A 221 6.06 -6.00 -6.74
C ILE A 221 6.12 -6.11 -5.22
N ASP A 222 5.16 -5.52 -4.51
CA ASP A 222 5.16 -5.45 -3.04
C ASP A 222 4.07 -6.33 -2.39
N LEU A 223 3.91 -7.55 -2.89
CA LEU A 223 2.97 -8.53 -2.33
C LEU A 223 3.57 -9.21 -1.10
N HIS A 224 3.29 -8.65 0.06
CA HIS A 224 3.61 -9.26 1.34
C HIS A 224 2.39 -9.26 2.29
N TRP A 225 2.49 -9.98 3.40
CA TRP A 225 1.36 -10.16 4.33
C TRP A 225 0.77 -8.85 4.86
N GLY A 226 1.60 -7.83 5.07
CA GLY A 226 1.17 -6.51 5.54
C GLY A 226 0.36 -5.70 4.53
N ASN A 227 0.41 -6.06 3.24
CA ASN A 227 -0.29 -5.37 2.15
C ASN A 227 -1.54 -6.12 1.67
N ILE A 228 -1.92 -7.17 2.36
CA ILE A 228 -3.09 -8.00 2.04
C ILE A 228 -4.07 -7.94 3.21
N GLY A 229 -5.35 -7.80 2.89
CA GLY A 229 -6.39 -7.79 3.91
C GLY A 229 -7.72 -8.31 3.40
N TYR A 230 -8.70 -8.30 4.29
CA TYR A 230 -10.08 -8.70 4.04
C TYR A 230 -11.04 -7.57 4.35
N ARG A 231 -12.01 -7.36 3.48
CA ARG A 231 -13.12 -6.45 3.76
C ARG A 231 -13.97 -6.99 4.90
N LYS A 232 -14.25 -6.14 5.87
CA LYS A 232 -15.15 -6.49 6.98
C LYS A 232 -16.58 -6.73 6.54
N SER A 233 -16.98 -6.11 5.44
CA SER A 233 -18.35 -6.17 4.92
C SER A 233 -18.76 -7.55 4.41
N ASP A 234 -17.85 -8.26 3.76
CA ASP A 234 -18.14 -9.51 3.04
C ASP A 234 -17.04 -10.57 3.11
N GLY A 235 -15.93 -10.28 3.79
CA GLY A 235 -14.79 -11.18 3.90
C GLY A 235 -13.96 -11.34 2.63
N THR A 236 -14.17 -10.49 1.61
CA THR A 236 -13.43 -10.62 0.36
C THR A 236 -12.00 -10.10 0.49
N PRO A 237 -11.02 -10.79 -0.10
CA PRO A 237 -9.62 -10.37 -0.06
C PRO A 237 -9.39 -9.14 -0.95
N CYS A 238 -8.50 -8.26 -0.53
CA CYS A 238 -8.06 -7.11 -1.30
C CYS A 238 -6.64 -6.68 -0.94
N LEU A 239 -6.01 -5.94 -1.84
CA LEU A 239 -4.69 -5.37 -1.67
C LEU A 239 -4.80 -3.96 -1.08
N LEU A 240 -3.94 -3.65 -0.10
CA LEU A 240 -3.95 -2.38 0.65
C LEU A 240 -2.95 -1.36 0.11
N ASP A 241 -1.68 -1.73 0.11
CA ASP A 241 -0.57 -0.92 -0.33
C ASP A 241 -0.08 -1.50 -1.65
N PHE A 242 -0.47 -0.88 -2.74
CA PHE A 242 -0.27 -1.41 -4.07
C PHE A 242 0.58 -0.50 -4.97
N THR A 243 1.22 0.51 -4.38
CA THR A 243 2.26 1.28 -5.05
C THR A 243 3.61 0.69 -4.66
N GLY A 244 4.19 -0.11 -5.52
CA GLY A 244 5.59 -0.52 -5.35
C GLY A 244 6.52 0.70 -5.36
N PHE A 245 7.70 0.57 -4.76
CA PHE A 245 8.72 1.61 -4.68
C PHE A 245 9.40 1.94 -6.02
N PHE A 246 8.92 1.40 -7.13
CA PHE A 246 9.57 1.53 -8.44
C PHE A 246 8.56 1.96 -9.50
N ASP A 247 8.81 3.13 -10.07
CA ASP A 247 8.18 3.62 -11.30
C ASP A 247 8.70 2.88 -12.53
#